data_fcc491e3ebec05926a7b759e9c26a2d5
#
_entry.id   fcc491e3ebec05926a7b759e9c26a2d5
#
_cell.length_a   1.000
_cell.length_b   1.000
_cell.length_c   1.000
_cell.angle_alpha   90.00
_cell.angle_beta   90.00
_cell.angle_gamma   90.00
#
_symmetry.space_group_name_H-M   'P 1'
#
loop_
_entity.id
_entity.type
_entity.pdbx_description
1 polymer ?
#
loop_
_entity_poly.entity_id
_entity_poly.type
_entity_poly.pdbx_seq_one_letter_code
_entity_poly.pdbx_strand_id
1 'polypeptide(L)'
;MFADRIAYHDFEGVTLRQEECKRLSGDLGDKDVMILRNHGLLSVGSTIAHAFIRLHDLERACQVQMLARGVNEEIIEISDNIAKAHATEIENSDKGELAFKALMRLMEKKDPSFKN
;
A
#
# COMPACT_ATOMS: atom_id res chain seq x y z
N MET A 1 9.10 5.97 -1.75
CA MET A 1 8.48 4.64 -1.97
C MET A 1 7.30 4.72 -2.94
N PHE A 2 6.29 5.57 -2.72
CA PHE A 2 5.07 5.62 -3.54
C PHE A 2 4.94 6.88 -4.43
N ALA A 3 6.04 7.56 -4.77
CA ALA A 3 5.99 8.74 -5.63
C ALA A 3 5.31 8.41 -6.97
N ASP A 4 4.24 9.15 -7.32
CA ASP A 4 3.40 8.97 -8.52
C ASP A 4 2.74 7.57 -8.68
N ARG A 5 2.73 6.73 -7.62
CA ARG A 5 2.23 5.35 -7.68
C ARG A 5 0.94 5.11 -6.90
N ILE A 6 0.38 6.15 -6.29
CA ILE A 6 -0.86 6.04 -5.54
C ILE A 6 -2.02 6.47 -6.42
N ALA A 7 -3.02 5.60 -6.55
CA ALA A 7 -4.33 5.94 -7.07
C ALA A 7 -5.26 6.40 -5.93
N TYR A 8 -6.34 7.08 -6.29
CA TYR A 8 -7.36 7.51 -5.35
C TYR A 8 -8.74 7.14 -5.90
N HIS A 9 -9.59 6.66 -5.02
CA HIS A 9 -10.99 6.37 -5.35
C HIS A 9 -11.91 7.03 -4.32
N ASP A 10 -12.95 7.68 -4.78
CA ASP A 10 -13.92 8.34 -3.91
C ASP A 10 -14.86 7.33 -3.26
N PHE A 11 -15.32 7.62 -2.02
CA PHE A 11 -16.21 6.73 -1.29
C PHE A 11 -17.61 6.70 -1.94
N GLU A 12 -18.02 5.52 -2.39
CA GLU A 12 -19.33 5.30 -3.03
C GLU A 12 -20.28 4.41 -2.17
N GLY A 13 -19.87 4.09 -0.94
CA GLY A 13 -20.65 3.21 -0.04
C GLY A 13 -20.17 1.77 -0.06
N VAL A 14 -21.08 0.80 -0.03
CA VAL A 14 -20.72 -0.63 -0.01
C VAL A 14 -20.49 -1.13 -1.42
N THR A 15 -19.29 -1.64 -1.67
CA THR A 15 -18.81 -2.14 -2.98
C THR A 15 -19.46 -3.48 -3.37
N LEU A 16 -20.73 -3.46 -3.67
CA LEU A 16 -21.47 -4.65 -4.13
C LEU A 16 -21.92 -4.55 -5.60
N ARG A 17 -21.69 -3.41 -6.24
CA ARG A 17 -22.17 -3.14 -7.59
C ARG A 17 -21.07 -3.37 -8.62
N GLN A 18 -21.36 -4.13 -9.65
CA GLN A 18 -20.40 -4.40 -10.73
C GLN A 18 -19.88 -3.14 -11.42
N GLU A 19 -20.69 -2.08 -11.46
CA GLU A 19 -20.31 -0.77 -12.03
C GLU A 19 -19.25 -0.07 -11.18
N GLU A 20 -19.32 -0.18 -9.86
CA GLU A 20 -18.31 0.37 -8.95
C GLU A 20 -16.98 -0.39 -9.11
N CYS A 21 -17.01 -1.71 -9.27
CA CYS A 21 -15.80 -2.49 -9.55
C CYS A 21 -15.10 -2.01 -10.84
N LYS A 22 -15.85 -1.61 -11.86
CA LYS A 22 -15.27 -1.05 -13.09
C LYS A 22 -14.63 0.32 -12.86
N ARG A 23 -15.27 1.19 -12.07
CA ARG A 23 -14.70 2.50 -11.71
C ARG A 23 -13.46 2.33 -10.86
N LEU A 24 -13.52 1.48 -9.83
CA LEU A 24 -12.38 1.16 -8.97
C LEU A 24 -11.18 0.65 -9.80
N SER A 25 -11.42 -0.27 -10.73
CA SER A 25 -10.39 -0.77 -11.64
C SER A 25 -9.87 0.32 -12.58
N GLY A 26 -10.76 1.19 -13.06
CA GLY A 26 -10.38 2.34 -13.90
C GLY A 26 -9.52 3.35 -13.14
N ASP A 27 -9.89 3.68 -11.91
CA ASP A 27 -9.15 4.62 -11.05
C ASP A 27 -7.79 4.04 -10.62
N LEU A 28 -7.71 2.73 -10.40
CA LEU A 28 -6.42 2.08 -10.13
C LEU A 28 -5.49 2.19 -11.34
N GLY A 29 -6.01 1.96 -12.55
CA GLY A 29 -5.25 2.03 -13.79
C GLY A 29 -4.00 1.16 -13.77
N ASP A 30 -2.86 1.78 -14.01
CA ASP A 30 -1.52 1.18 -13.98
C ASP A 30 -0.83 1.25 -12.60
N LYS A 31 -1.53 1.72 -11.58
CA LYS A 31 -0.99 1.86 -10.23
C LYS A 31 -1.07 0.55 -9.45
N ASP A 32 -0.22 0.46 -8.45
CA ASP A 32 -0.09 -0.74 -7.61
C ASP A 32 -0.82 -0.63 -6.27
N VAL A 33 -1.10 0.60 -5.85
CA VAL A 33 -1.75 0.90 -4.57
C VAL A 33 -2.76 2.02 -4.74
N MET A 34 -3.77 2.01 -3.88
CA MET A 34 -4.85 3.00 -3.91
C MET A 34 -5.27 3.39 -2.50
N ILE A 35 -5.56 4.65 -2.32
CA ILE A 35 -6.25 5.17 -1.14
C ILE A 35 -7.74 5.29 -1.49
N LEU A 36 -8.54 4.49 -0.82
CA LEU A 36 -9.99 4.56 -0.85
C LEU A 36 -10.42 5.61 0.17
N ARG A 37 -10.81 6.79 -0.29
CA ARG A 37 -11.14 7.93 0.58
C ARG A 37 -12.25 7.57 1.57
N ASN A 38 -12.04 7.90 2.84
CA ASN A 38 -12.95 7.57 3.96
C ASN A 38 -13.25 6.06 4.13
N HIS A 39 -12.47 5.17 3.54
CA HIS A 39 -12.69 3.74 3.61
C HIS A 39 -11.43 2.97 4.04
N GLY A 40 -10.35 3.07 3.30
CA GLY A 40 -9.12 2.32 3.59
C GLY A 40 -8.11 2.31 2.46
N LEU A 41 -7.35 1.24 2.38
CA LEU A 41 -6.26 1.07 1.43
C LEU A 41 -6.47 -0.20 0.59
N LEU A 42 -5.98 -0.15 -0.64
CA LEU A 42 -5.96 -1.28 -1.56
C LEU A 42 -4.56 -1.43 -2.14
N SER A 43 -4.11 -2.66 -2.32
CA SER A 43 -2.88 -2.97 -3.03
C SER A 43 -3.06 -4.15 -3.96
N VAL A 44 -2.28 -4.17 -5.03
CA VAL A 44 -2.15 -5.30 -5.94
C VAL A 44 -0.68 -5.69 -6.07
N GLY A 45 -0.41 -6.92 -6.47
CA GLY A 45 0.95 -7.41 -6.65
C GLY A 45 1.00 -8.65 -7.52
N SER A 46 2.18 -8.96 -8.05
CA SER A 46 2.41 -10.18 -8.83
C SER A 46 2.31 -11.47 -7.99
N THR A 47 2.46 -11.34 -6.66
CA THR A 47 2.27 -12.40 -5.67
C THR A 47 1.52 -11.86 -4.46
N ILE A 48 0.98 -12.76 -3.61
CA ILE A 48 0.36 -12.37 -2.33
C ILE A 48 1.37 -11.65 -1.43
N ALA A 49 2.62 -12.13 -1.38
CA ALA A 49 3.69 -11.49 -0.62
C ALA A 49 3.93 -10.05 -1.07
N HIS A 50 3.96 -9.83 -2.38
CA HIS A 50 4.16 -8.48 -2.96
C HIS A 50 2.97 -7.55 -2.65
N ALA A 51 1.74 -8.00 -2.84
CA ALA A 51 0.57 -7.21 -2.47
C ALA A 51 0.54 -6.89 -0.97
N PHE A 52 0.85 -7.87 -0.12
CA PHE A 52 0.89 -7.70 1.33
C PHE A 52 1.92 -6.65 1.76
N ILE A 53 3.16 -6.73 1.26
CA ILE A 53 4.20 -5.78 1.68
C ILE A 53 3.90 -4.36 1.20
N ARG A 54 3.34 -4.20 0.00
CA ARG A 54 2.88 -2.91 -0.50
C ARG A 54 1.81 -2.29 0.39
N LEU A 55 0.82 -3.10 0.82
CA LEU A 55 -0.22 -2.62 1.73
C LEU A 55 0.35 -2.21 3.08
N HIS A 56 1.22 -3.04 3.66
CA HIS A 56 1.92 -2.74 4.91
C HIS A 56 2.70 -1.43 4.82
N ASP A 57 3.47 -1.24 3.75
CA ASP A 57 4.30 -0.06 3.57
C ASP A 57 3.46 1.20 3.30
N LEU A 58 2.35 1.08 2.58
CA LEU A 58 1.41 2.18 2.37
C LEU A 58 0.77 2.62 3.69
N GLU A 59 0.32 1.67 4.50
CA GLU A 59 -0.22 1.94 5.84
C GLU A 59 0.81 2.66 6.72
N ARG A 60 2.05 2.18 6.73
CA ARG A 60 3.15 2.83 7.47
C ARG A 60 3.44 4.23 6.96
N ALA A 61 3.44 4.44 5.65
CA ALA A 61 3.63 5.76 5.05
C ALA A 61 2.51 6.73 5.47
N CYS A 62 1.26 6.28 5.45
CA CYS A 62 0.12 7.07 5.93
C CYS A 62 0.26 7.44 7.42
N GLN A 63 0.62 6.49 8.27
CA GLN A 63 0.86 6.73 9.70
C GLN A 63 1.96 7.78 9.92
N VAL A 64 3.11 7.62 9.26
CA VAL A 64 4.23 8.56 9.37
C VAL A 64 3.81 9.95 8.91
N GLN A 65 3.09 10.06 7.79
CA GLN A 65 2.61 11.34 7.28
C GLN A 65 1.64 12.02 8.24
N MET A 66 0.71 11.28 8.83
CA MET A 66 -0.23 11.84 9.82
C MET A 66 0.50 12.31 11.07
N LEU A 67 1.47 11.56 11.57
CA LEU A 67 2.30 11.96 12.72
C LEU A 67 3.12 13.21 12.40
N ALA A 68 3.79 13.24 11.24
CA ALA A 68 4.58 14.40 10.83
C ALA A 68 3.73 15.67 10.69
N ARG A 69 2.52 15.58 10.12
CA ARG A 69 1.60 16.72 10.00
C ARG A 69 0.99 17.15 11.33
N GLY A 70 0.99 16.28 12.34
CA GLY A 70 0.53 16.60 13.69
C GLY A 70 1.54 17.38 14.53
N VAL A 71 2.79 17.48 14.07
CA VAL A 71 3.84 18.28 14.74
C VAL A 71 3.77 19.70 14.22
N ASN A 72 3.86 20.70 15.12
CA ASN A 72 3.86 22.11 14.75
C ASN A 72 5.27 22.59 14.32
N GLU A 73 5.89 21.84 13.42
CA GLU A 73 7.24 22.06 12.88
C GLU A 73 7.19 22.08 11.36
N GLU A 74 8.14 22.75 10.72
CA GLU A 74 8.27 22.72 9.26
C GLU A 74 8.66 21.33 8.77
N ILE A 75 7.90 20.79 7.81
CA ILE A 75 8.21 19.51 7.19
C ILE A 75 9.24 19.72 6.08
N ILE A 76 10.39 19.08 6.19
CA ILE A 76 11.40 19.08 5.13
C ILE A 76 10.99 18.04 4.08
N GLU A 77 10.62 18.53 2.91
CA GLU A 77 10.23 17.67 1.78
C GLU A 77 11.45 17.29 0.93
N ILE A 78 11.48 16.04 0.48
CA ILE A 78 12.48 15.59 -0.51
C ILE A 78 12.04 16.02 -1.92
N SER A 79 12.98 16.27 -2.82
CA SER A 79 12.66 16.62 -4.20
C SER A 79 11.99 15.46 -4.94
N ASP A 80 11.09 15.78 -5.87
CA ASP A 80 10.37 14.79 -6.69
C ASP A 80 11.30 13.81 -7.40
N ASN A 81 12.42 14.29 -7.92
CA ASN A 81 13.38 13.45 -8.63
C ASN A 81 13.98 12.37 -7.72
N ILE A 82 14.32 12.73 -6.48
CA ILE A 82 14.83 11.77 -5.48
C ILE A 82 13.72 10.80 -5.09
N ALA A 83 12.51 11.30 -4.86
CA ALA A 83 11.38 10.47 -4.51
C ALA A 83 11.05 9.42 -5.59
N LYS A 84 11.06 9.81 -6.87
CA LYS A 84 10.84 8.91 -8.02
C LYS A 84 11.96 7.91 -8.22
N ALA A 85 13.21 8.32 -8.12
CA ALA A 85 14.36 7.42 -8.21
C ALA A 85 14.29 6.33 -7.12
N HIS A 86 14.04 6.74 -5.87
CA HIS A 86 13.88 5.82 -4.75
C HIS A 86 12.69 4.86 -4.94
N ALA A 87 11.54 5.34 -5.43
CA ALA A 87 10.39 4.48 -5.72
C ALA A 87 10.72 3.39 -6.74
N THR A 88 11.51 3.72 -7.77
CA THR A 88 11.96 2.76 -8.79
C THR A 88 12.94 1.72 -8.21
N GLU A 89 13.87 2.14 -7.36
CA GLU A 89 14.81 1.24 -6.69
C GLU A 89 14.10 0.22 -5.80
N ILE A 90 13.13 0.67 -5.00
CA ILE A 90 12.33 -0.21 -4.13
C ILE A 90 11.53 -1.23 -4.96
N GLU A 91 10.93 -0.81 -6.07
CA GLU A 91 10.15 -1.73 -6.91
C GLU A 91 11.02 -2.82 -7.56
N ASN A 92 12.28 -2.52 -7.83
CA ASN A 92 13.24 -3.48 -8.38
C ASN A 92 13.93 -4.35 -7.32
N SER A 93 13.68 -4.11 -6.04
CA SER A 93 14.24 -4.87 -4.92
C SER A 93 13.45 -6.16 -4.62
N ASP A 94 13.79 -6.83 -3.52
CA ASP A 94 13.01 -7.95 -3.00
C ASP A 94 11.55 -7.53 -2.76
N LYS A 95 10.62 -8.14 -3.48
CA LYS A 95 9.18 -7.88 -3.43
C LYS A 95 8.51 -8.39 -2.15
N GLY A 96 9.21 -8.36 -1.04
CA GLY A 96 8.71 -8.72 0.28
C GLY A 96 8.62 -10.22 0.55
N GLU A 97 9.16 -11.07 -0.31
CA GLU A 97 9.11 -12.53 -0.15
C GLU A 97 9.75 -13.00 1.16
N LEU A 98 10.90 -12.45 1.53
CA LEU A 98 11.60 -12.80 2.77
C LEU A 98 10.81 -12.33 4.00
N ALA A 99 10.29 -11.11 3.99
CA ALA A 99 9.49 -10.56 5.07
C ALA A 99 8.18 -11.35 5.23
N PHE A 100 7.49 -11.65 4.15
CA PHE A 100 6.26 -12.43 4.17
C PHE A 100 6.48 -13.84 4.73
N LYS A 101 7.53 -14.54 4.30
CA LYS A 101 7.91 -15.86 4.84
C LYS A 101 8.26 -15.79 6.34
N ALA A 102 8.89 -14.71 6.79
CA ALA A 102 9.18 -14.52 8.21
C ALA A 102 7.90 -14.33 9.04
N LEU A 103 6.96 -13.53 8.54
CA LEU A 103 5.65 -13.33 9.16
C LEU A 103 4.82 -14.62 9.19
N MET A 104 4.82 -15.38 8.10
CA MET A 104 4.16 -16.69 8.06
C MET A 104 4.69 -17.63 9.15
N ARG A 105 6.02 -17.74 9.31
CA ARG A 105 6.61 -18.55 10.40
C ARG A 105 6.23 -18.04 11.79
N LEU A 106 6.12 -16.72 11.96
CA LEU A 106 5.69 -16.13 13.22
C LEU A 106 4.24 -16.50 13.55
N MET A 107 3.36 -16.39 12.55
CA MET A 107 1.94 -16.76 12.69
C MET A 107 1.77 -18.25 12.96
N GLU A 108 2.51 -19.12 12.29
CA GLU A 108 2.51 -20.57 12.56
C GLU A 108 2.85 -20.91 14.01
N LYS A 109 3.78 -20.17 14.61
CA LYS A 109 4.12 -20.35 16.03
C LYS A 109 3.05 -19.80 16.96
N LYS A 110 2.37 -18.74 16.58
CA LYS A 110 1.42 -18.04 17.44
C LYS A 110 0.03 -18.67 17.39
N ASP A 111 -0.44 -19.00 16.22
CA ASP A 111 -1.74 -19.62 15.97
C ASP A 111 -1.73 -20.35 14.61
N PRO A 112 -1.54 -21.67 14.57
CA PRO A 112 -1.51 -22.42 13.32
C PRO A 112 -2.88 -22.69 12.72
N SER A 113 -3.99 -22.26 13.33
CA SER A 113 -5.36 -22.58 12.90
C SER A 113 -5.72 -22.05 11.52
N PHE A 114 -5.02 -21.01 11.04
CA PHE A 114 -5.23 -20.45 9.69
C PHE A 114 -4.85 -21.40 8.54
N LYS A 115 -4.22 -22.54 8.84
CA LYS A 115 -3.85 -23.58 7.85
C LYS A 115 -4.95 -24.62 7.60
N ASN A 116 -6.04 -24.60 8.36
CA ASN A 116 -7.13 -25.57 8.32
C ASN A 116 -8.31 -25.04 7.51
#